data_835b140979cbbf45570dab77553c8347
#
_entry.id   835b140979cbbf45570dab77553c8347
#
_cell.length_a   1.000
_cell.length_b   1.000
_cell.length_c   1.000
_cell.angle_alpha   90.00
_cell.angle_beta   90.00
_cell.angle_gamma   90.00
#
_symmetry.space_group_name_H-M   'P 1'
#
loop_
_entity.id
_entity.type
_entity.pdbx_description
1 polymer ?
#
loop_
_entity_poly.entity_id
_entity_poly.type
_entity_poly.pdbx_seq_one_letter_code
_entity_poly.pdbx_strand_id
1 'polypeptide(L)'
;MFIEYTSGDAYTKKVLSLQSYDSKTKPFQRGNIVDSNGTVLATSVAVYNVVLDCSVMTSKKEYITPTIDALTQCFPDLDRATLEDYANNSKDNKYIVLLKKLSYDAIQPFVQLQDATDEKGNLKNPNIKGVWFETEYQRNYPFKTLASSVIGFTSAGNVGTTGLENYYNDTLNGVNGREYGYLNADNDFQKTVIAAQNLSLIH
;
A
#
# COMPACT_ATOMS: atom_id res chain seq x y z
N MET A 1 -11.15 -31.26 -36.76
CA MET A 1 -10.30 -30.15 -36.38
C MET A 1 -11.12 -28.85 -36.25
N PHE A 2 -12.27 -28.86 -35.53
CA PHE A 2 -13.17 -27.69 -35.36
C PHE A 2 -13.72 -27.55 -33.92
N ILE A 3 -13.31 -28.41 -32.99
CA ILE A 3 -13.87 -28.45 -31.63
C ILE A 3 -13.04 -27.66 -30.63
N GLU A 4 -11.78 -27.32 -30.91
CA GLU A 4 -10.89 -26.63 -29.95
C GLU A 4 -11.11 -25.12 -29.89
N TYR A 5 -11.64 -24.47 -30.93
CA TYR A 5 -11.78 -23.02 -30.99
C TYR A 5 -12.98 -22.46 -30.16
N THR A 6 -14.04 -23.24 -30.01
CA THR A 6 -15.24 -22.82 -29.28
C THR A 6 -15.15 -23.07 -27.76
N SER A 7 -14.32 -24.02 -27.34
CA SER A 7 -14.12 -24.32 -25.91
C SER A 7 -13.18 -23.32 -25.22
N GLY A 8 -12.19 -22.79 -25.95
CA GLY A 8 -11.22 -21.82 -25.40
C GLY A 8 -11.88 -20.51 -24.99
N ASP A 9 -12.74 -19.96 -25.86
CA ASP A 9 -13.42 -18.68 -25.58
C ASP A 9 -14.43 -18.79 -24.42
N ALA A 10 -15.14 -19.90 -24.32
CA ALA A 10 -16.07 -20.15 -23.21
C ALA A 10 -15.32 -20.35 -21.89
N TYR A 11 -14.16 -21.03 -21.91
CA TYR A 11 -13.31 -21.22 -20.74
C TYR A 11 -12.66 -19.92 -20.30
N THR A 12 -12.15 -19.13 -21.24
CA THR A 12 -11.57 -17.80 -20.99
C THR A 12 -12.62 -16.84 -20.41
N LYS A 13 -13.84 -16.81 -20.98
CA LYS A 13 -14.95 -16.01 -20.43
C LYS A 13 -15.37 -16.46 -19.03
N LYS A 14 -15.36 -17.76 -18.77
CA LYS A 14 -15.70 -18.31 -17.44
C LYS A 14 -14.61 -18.01 -16.42
N VAL A 15 -13.32 -18.06 -16.79
CA VAL A 15 -12.19 -17.67 -15.93
C VAL A 15 -12.24 -16.17 -15.65
N LEU A 16 -12.46 -15.34 -16.67
CA LEU A 16 -12.60 -13.89 -16.51
C LEU A 16 -13.81 -13.49 -15.63
N SER A 17 -14.91 -14.25 -15.70
CA SER A 17 -16.10 -14.00 -14.86
C SER A 17 -15.91 -14.41 -13.40
N LEU A 18 -14.92 -15.24 -13.09
CA LEU A 18 -14.56 -15.65 -11.73
C LEU A 18 -13.52 -14.73 -11.10
N GLN A 19 -12.88 -13.85 -11.89
CA GLN A 19 -11.95 -12.87 -11.38
C GLN A 19 -12.72 -11.66 -10.80
N SER A 20 -12.57 -11.44 -9.51
CA SER A 20 -13.08 -10.23 -8.86
C SER A 20 -12.22 -9.03 -9.28
N TYR A 21 -12.83 -8.06 -9.94
CA TYR A 21 -12.17 -6.81 -10.29
C TYR A 21 -12.10 -5.91 -9.07
N ASP A 22 -10.92 -5.41 -8.75
CA ASP A 22 -10.70 -4.50 -7.62
C ASP A 22 -9.94 -3.25 -8.05
N SER A 23 -10.10 -2.18 -7.30
CA SER A 23 -9.38 -0.93 -7.53
C SER A 23 -8.82 -0.37 -6.23
N LYS A 24 -7.52 -0.07 -6.23
CA LYS A 24 -6.85 0.57 -5.10
C LYS A 24 -6.59 2.05 -5.40
N THR A 25 -6.95 2.91 -4.45
CA THR A 25 -6.61 4.33 -4.54
C THR A 25 -5.14 4.51 -4.24
N LYS A 26 -4.42 5.22 -5.12
CA LYS A 26 -3.06 5.68 -4.86
C LYS A 26 -3.10 7.13 -4.41
N PRO A 27 -2.68 7.43 -3.17
CA PRO A 27 -2.66 8.80 -2.70
C PRO A 27 -1.70 9.64 -3.56
N PHE A 28 -2.05 10.90 -3.78
CA PHE A 28 -1.14 11.84 -4.43
C PHE A 28 -0.01 12.24 -3.49
N GLN A 29 1.13 12.57 -4.08
CA GLN A 29 2.25 13.19 -3.39
C GLN A 29 2.14 14.70 -3.53
N ARG A 30 2.06 15.41 -2.39
CA ARG A 30 2.03 16.88 -2.37
C ARG A 30 3.37 17.43 -2.85
N GLY A 31 3.32 18.46 -3.71
CA GLY A 31 4.50 19.09 -4.32
C GLY A 31 5.48 19.66 -3.29
N ASN A 32 6.74 19.78 -3.67
CA ASN A 32 7.79 20.35 -2.82
C ASN A 32 7.72 21.88 -2.79
N ILE A 33 8.13 22.45 -1.66
CA ILE A 33 8.44 23.89 -1.54
C ILE A 33 9.97 23.97 -1.45
N VAL A 34 10.57 24.75 -2.34
CA VAL A 34 12.01 24.96 -2.43
C VAL A 34 12.36 26.44 -2.36
N ASP A 35 13.57 26.76 -1.92
CA ASP A 35 14.11 28.12 -2.00
C ASP A 35 14.63 28.44 -3.41
N SER A 36 15.12 29.67 -3.62
CA SER A 36 15.69 30.12 -4.89
C SER A 36 16.95 29.34 -5.34
N ASN A 37 17.58 28.60 -4.43
CA ASN A 37 18.77 27.78 -4.71
C ASN A 37 18.39 26.29 -4.93
N GLY A 38 17.11 25.95 -4.86
CA GLY A 38 16.62 24.59 -4.99
C GLY A 38 16.68 23.77 -3.68
N THR A 39 16.98 24.42 -2.54
CA THR A 39 16.97 23.73 -1.23
C THR A 39 15.53 23.36 -0.86
N VAL A 40 15.30 22.10 -0.53
CA VAL A 40 13.96 21.63 -0.17
C VAL A 40 13.58 22.09 1.23
N LEU A 41 12.58 22.96 1.33
CA LEU A 41 12.05 23.50 2.58
C LEU A 41 10.87 22.69 3.12
N ALA A 42 10.06 22.12 2.23
CA ALA A 42 8.99 21.18 2.56
C ALA A 42 8.86 20.11 1.47
N THR A 43 8.72 18.86 1.89
CA THR A 43 8.58 17.69 0.99
C THR A 43 7.59 16.69 1.57
N SER A 44 7.11 15.79 0.73
CA SER A 44 6.25 14.68 1.14
C SER A 44 7.03 13.38 1.09
N VAL A 45 7.10 12.68 2.22
CA VAL A 45 7.79 11.39 2.36
C VAL A 45 6.76 10.27 2.41
N ALA A 46 7.00 9.22 1.65
CA ALA A 46 6.16 8.03 1.70
C ALA A 46 6.31 7.32 3.05
N VAL A 47 5.19 6.99 3.66
CA VAL A 47 5.07 6.15 4.86
C VAL A 47 4.08 5.04 4.58
N TYR A 48 4.17 3.96 5.34
CA TYR A 48 3.43 2.75 5.07
C TYR A 48 2.63 2.30 6.29
N ASN A 49 1.38 1.94 6.05
CA ASN A 49 0.55 1.27 7.04
C ASN A 49 0.56 -0.22 6.77
N VAL A 50 0.75 -1.03 7.80
CA VAL A 50 0.66 -2.50 7.71
C VAL A 50 -0.79 -2.88 7.90
N VAL A 51 -1.38 -3.51 6.90
CA VAL A 51 -2.79 -3.92 6.91
C VAL A 51 -2.90 -5.44 6.82
N LEU A 52 -3.79 -6.00 7.64
CA LEU A 52 -4.10 -7.42 7.69
C LEU A 52 -5.52 -7.68 7.18
N ASP A 53 -5.66 -8.61 6.25
CA ASP A 53 -6.92 -9.25 5.87
C ASP A 53 -7.01 -10.61 6.57
N CYS A 54 -7.82 -10.67 7.61
CA CYS A 54 -8.02 -11.91 8.36
C CYS A 54 -8.75 -12.96 7.51
N SER A 55 -9.60 -12.55 6.57
CA SER A 55 -10.34 -13.49 5.71
C SER A 55 -9.39 -14.27 4.80
N VAL A 56 -8.35 -13.62 4.29
CA VAL A 56 -7.30 -14.25 3.48
C VAL A 56 -6.38 -15.09 4.36
N MET A 57 -5.88 -14.54 5.47
CA MET A 57 -4.99 -15.25 6.39
C MET A 57 -5.63 -16.53 6.95
N THR A 58 -6.94 -16.51 7.22
CA THR A 58 -7.64 -17.68 7.80
C THR A 58 -8.30 -18.58 6.76
N SER A 59 -8.21 -18.26 5.47
CA SER A 59 -8.80 -19.06 4.38
C SER A 59 -8.25 -20.49 4.35
N LYS A 60 -6.98 -20.67 4.73
CA LYS A 60 -6.34 -21.97 4.94
C LYS A 60 -5.57 -21.98 6.27
N LYS A 61 -5.65 -23.08 6.98
CA LYS A 61 -4.94 -23.24 8.27
C LYS A 61 -3.42 -23.07 8.16
N GLU A 62 -2.86 -23.45 7.00
CA GLU A 62 -1.43 -23.36 6.69
C GLU A 62 -0.91 -21.94 6.55
N TYR A 63 -1.79 -20.92 6.40
CA TYR A 63 -1.39 -19.53 6.28
C TYR A 63 -1.25 -18.81 7.63
N ILE A 64 -1.99 -19.26 8.67
CA ILE A 64 -2.11 -18.56 9.94
C ILE A 64 -0.74 -18.44 10.65
N THR A 65 -0.11 -19.58 10.96
CA THR A 65 1.15 -19.59 11.72
C THR A 65 2.29 -18.89 10.96
N PRO A 66 2.57 -19.18 9.68
CA PRO A 66 3.64 -18.49 8.95
C PRO A 66 3.43 -16.97 8.85
N THR A 67 2.19 -16.52 8.69
CA THR A 67 1.88 -15.08 8.60
C THR A 67 2.10 -14.40 9.95
N ILE A 68 1.63 -15.00 11.05
CA ILE A 68 1.84 -14.46 12.40
C ILE A 68 3.32 -14.45 12.76
N ASP A 69 4.06 -15.54 12.46
CA ASP A 69 5.50 -15.63 12.71
C ASP A 69 6.28 -14.55 11.95
N ALA A 70 5.96 -14.33 10.66
CA ALA A 70 6.59 -13.29 9.87
C ALA A 70 6.28 -11.88 10.41
N LEU A 71 5.03 -11.62 10.80
CA LEU A 71 4.61 -10.34 11.38
C LEU A 71 5.35 -10.03 12.69
N THR A 72 5.39 -11.00 13.61
CA THR A 72 6.07 -10.81 14.91
C THR A 72 7.58 -10.76 14.80
N GLN A 73 8.16 -11.43 13.82
CA GLN A 73 9.59 -11.37 13.54
C GLN A 73 10.01 -10.01 12.98
N CYS A 74 9.25 -9.47 12.04
CA CYS A 74 9.59 -8.21 11.36
C CYS A 74 9.12 -6.97 12.13
N PHE A 75 8.07 -7.09 12.93
CA PHE A 75 7.47 -5.99 13.68
C PHE A 75 7.37 -6.34 15.16
N PRO A 76 8.42 -6.08 15.94
CA PRO A 76 8.47 -6.44 17.38
C PRO A 76 7.39 -5.76 18.24
N ASP A 77 6.81 -4.66 17.75
CA ASP A 77 5.71 -3.95 18.43
C ASP A 77 4.37 -4.71 18.34
N LEU A 78 4.28 -5.74 17.51
CA LEU A 78 3.07 -6.56 17.37
C LEU A 78 3.08 -7.70 18.38
N ASP A 79 2.02 -7.75 19.17
CA ASP A 79 1.80 -8.86 20.12
C ASP A 79 1.20 -10.07 19.40
N ARG A 80 1.83 -11.25 19.60
CA ARG A 80 1.40 -12.51 19.00
C ARG A 80 -0.01 -12.90 19.44
N ALA A 81 -0.34 -12.72 20.71
CA ALA A 81 -1.64 -13.09 21.24
C ALA A 81 -2.77 -12.30 20.60
N THR A 82 -2.52 -11.01 20.30
CA THR A 82 -3.46 -10.14 19.57
C THR A 82 -3.67 -10.63 18.13
N LEU A 83 -2.62 -11.05 17.43
CA LEU A 83 -2.74 -11.59 16.07
C LEU A 83 -3.47 -12.94 16.05
N GLU A 84 -3.24 -13.80 17.03
CA GLU A 84 -3.97 -15.07 17.20
C GLU A 84 -5.44 -14.82 17.54
N ASP A 85 -5.76 -13.80 18.33
CA ASP A 85 -7.15 -13.38 18.60
C ASP A 85 -7.85 -12.92 17.31
N TYR A 86 -7.20 -12.12 16.47
CA TYR A 86 -7.74 -11.75 15.17
C TYR A 86 -8.00 -12.97 14.28
N ALA A 87 -7.09 -13.93 14.27
CA ALA A 87 -7.26 -15.19 13.51
C ALA A 87 -8.45 -16.01 13.99
N ASN A 88 -8.79 -15.95 15.27
CA ASN A 88 -9.87 -16.73 15.87
C ASN A 88 -11.23 -16.01 15.82
N ASN A 89 -11.24 -14.71 16.14
CA ASN A 89 -12.46 -13.95 16.44
C ASN A 89 -12.83 -12.92 15.37
N SER A 90 -11.93 -12.63 14.40
CA SER A 90 -12.13 -11.61 13.38
C SER A 90 -11.94 -12.13 11.96
N LYS A 91 -12.27 -13.39 11.69
CA LYS A 91 -12.02 -14.10 10.42
C LYS A 91 -12.60 -13.41 9.19
N ASP A 92 -13.73 -12.74 9.32
CA ASP A 92 -14.40 -12.05 8.22
C ASP A 92 -13.92 -10.61 8.03
N ASN A 93 -13.03 -10.12 8.91
CA ASN A 93 -12.53 -8.76 8.81
C ASN A 93 -11.42 -8.68 7.74
N LYS A 94 -11.70 -7.94 6.69
CA LYS A 94 -10.81 -7.79 5.54
C LYS A 94 -9.82 -6.64 5.68
N TYR A 95 -9.96 -5.81 6.74
CA TYR A 95 -9.16 -4.60 6.86
C TYR A 95 -8.89 -4.26 8.33
N ILE A 96 -7.72 -4.66 8.81
CA ILE A 96 -7.22 -4.30 10.14
C ILE A 96 -5.88 -3.60 9.97
N VAL A 97 -5.79 -2.35 10.38
CA VAL A 97 -4.51 -1.62 10.37
C VAL A 97 -3.73 -1.99 11.63
N LEU A 98 -2.67 -2.77 11.46
CA LEU A 98 -1.81 -3.24 12.54
C LEU A 98 -0.84 -2.15 13.02
N LEU A 99 -0.16 -1.52 12.07
CA LEU A 99 0.83 -0.45 12.33
C LEU A 99 0.64 0.68 11.32
N LYS A 100 0.96 1.90 11.72
CA LYS A 100 0.79 3.10 10.90
C LYS A 100 2.11 3.86 10.73
N LYS A 101 2.24 4.50 9.57
CA LYS A 101 3.30 5.49 9.28
C LYS A 101 4.73 4.96 9.46
N LEU A 102 4.95 3.71 9.11
CA LEU A 102 6.29 3.11 9.08
C LEU A 102 7.11 3.66 7.91
N SER A 103 8.42 3.76 8.08
CA SER A 103 9.34 4.02 6.98
C SER A 103 9.45 2.80 6.05
N TYR A 104 9.96 3.03 4.84
CA TYR A 104 10.26 1.92 3.92
C TYR A 104 11.23 0.91 4.53
N ASP A 105 12.27 1.39 5.21
CA ASP A 105 13.28 0.52 5.85
C ASP A 105 12.67 -0.39 6.93
N ALA A 106 11.63 0.10 7.63
CA ALA A 106 10.94 -0.68 8.65
C ALA A 106 10.08 -1.82 8.07
N ILE A 107 9.52 -1.63 6.86
CA ILE A 107 8.70 -2.66 6.21
C ILE A 107 9.51 -3.59 5.30
N GLN A 108 10.70 -3.17 4.87
CA GLN A 108 11.54 -3.90 3.93
C GLN A 108 11.83 -5.35 4.34
N PRO A 109 12.15 -5.68 5.62
CA PRO A 109 12.36 -7.07 6.03
C PRO A 109 11.17 -7.98 5.75
N PHE A 110 9.95 -7.49 5.96
CA PHE A 110 8.73 -8.25 5.69
C PHE A 110 8.50 -8.42 4.19
N VAL A 111 8.67 -7.35 3.40
CA VAL A 111 8.57 -7.40 1.93
C VAL A 111 9.56 -8.41 1.37
N GLN A 112 10.81 -8.40 1.85
CA GLN A 112 11.82 -9.38 1.42
C GLN A 112 11.44 -10.82 1.79
N LEU A 113 10.82 -11.05 2.95
CA LEU A 113 10.33 -12.37 3.32
C LEU A 113 9.17 -12.83 2.41
N GLN A 114 8.24 -11.93 2.13
CA GLN A 114 7.05 -12.22 1.32
C GLN A 114 7.40 -12.48 -0.14
N ASP A 115 8.31 -11.69 -0.71
CA ASP A 115 8.69 -11.74 -2.13
C ASP A 115 9.89 -12.64 -2.42
N ALA A 116 10.48 -13.27 -1.38
CA ALA A 116 11.63 -14.14 -1.55
C ALA A 116 11.34 -15.29 -2.51
N THR A 117 12.15 -15.42 -3.57
CA THR A 117 12.03 -16.50 -4.56
C THR A 117 13.21 -17.45 -4.51
N ASP A 118 13.00 -18.68 -4.94
CA ASP A 118 14.06 -19.67 -5.18
C ASP A 118 14.72 -19.43 -6.54
N GLU A 119 15.73 -20.24 -6.87
CA GLU A 119 16.45 -20.18 -8.16
C GLU A 119 15.53 -20.46 -9.38
N LYS A 120 14.36 -21.05 -9.15
CA LYS A 120 13.35 -21.37 -10.17
C LYS A 120 12.26 -20.32 -10.27
N GLY A 121 12.32 -19.24 -9.45
CA GLY A 121 11.33 -18.17 -9.42
C GLY A 121 10.07 -18.47 -8.59
N ASN A 122 10.03 -19.59 -7.83
CA ASN A 122 8.91 -19.86 -6.93
C ASN A 122 9.09 -19.13 -5.60
N LEU A 123 7.99 -18.68 -4.97
CA LEU A 123 8.04 -18.06 -3.66
C LEU A 123 8.58 -19.05 -2.62
N LYS A 124 9.56 -18.62 -1.81
CA LYS A 124 10.08 -19.40 -0.68
C LYS A 124 9.08 -19.51 0.47
N ASN A 125 8.27 -18.46 0.65
CA ASN A 125 7.30 -18.35 1.74
C ASN A 125 5.87 -18.18 1.18
N PRO A 126 5.34 -19.15 0.41
CA PRO A 126 4.04 -19.01 -0.25
C PRO A 126 2.87 -18.92 0.72
N ASN A 127 3.09 -19.30 1.99
CA ASN A 127 2.06 -19.35 3.03
C ASN A 127 1.96 -18.04 3.86
N ILE A 128 2.78 -17.02 3.57
CA ILE A 128 2.60 -15.68 4.16
C ILE A 128 1.52 -14.97 3.33
N LYS A 129 0.30 -14.87 3.88
CA LYS A 129 -0.87 -14.36 3.15
C LYS A 129 -1.69 -13.38 3.99
N GLY A 130 -2.42 -12.48 3.30
CA GLY A 130 -3.35 -11.55 3.93
C GLY A 130 -2.69 -10.29 4.50
N VAL A 131 -1.42 -10.03 4.22
CA VAL A 131 -0.72 -8.81 4.66
C VAL A 131 -0.33 -7.98 3.45
N TRP A 132 -0.65 -6.68 3.50
CA TRP A 132 -0.20 -5.72 2.49
C TRP A 132 0.14 -4.38 3.12
N PHE A 133 0.74 -3.50 2.34
CA PHE A 133 1.16 -2.18 2.76
C PHE A 133 0.38 -1.11 2.01
N GLU A 134 -0.23 -0.18 2.77
CA GLU A 134 -0.85 1.01 2.20
C GLU A 134 0.10 2.17 2.30
N THR A 135 0.38 2.80 1.16
CA THR A 135 1.22 3.99 1.10
C THR A 135 0.40 5.21 1.47
N GLU A 136 0.91 6.00 2.40
CA GLU A 136 0.48 7.36 2.69
C GLU A 136 1.65 8.32 2.47
N TYR A 137 1.37 9.61 2.35
CA TYR A 137 2.39 10.64 2.31
C TYR A 137 2.30 11.52 3.55
N GLN A 138 3.43 11.65 4.24
CA GLN A 138 3.58 12.55 5.39
C GLN A 138 4.39 13.75 4.98
N ARG A 139 3.90 14.96 5.33
CA ARG A 139 4.63 16.19 5.09
C ARG A 139 5.82 16.29 6.03
N ASN A 140 6.99 16.56 5.47
CA ASN A 140 8.24 16.71 6.20
C ASN A 140 8.85 18.08 5.93
N TYR A 141 9.33 18.72 7.01
CA TYR A 141 9.99 20.03 7.00
C TYR A 141 11.43 19.82 7.49
N PRO A 142 12.42 19.65 6.58
CA PRO A 142 13.80 19.29 6.96
C PRO A 142 14.43 20.28 7.93
N PHE A 143 14.10 21.55 7.81
CA PHE A 143 14.64 22.63 8.67
C PHE A 143 13.77 22.97 9.87
N LYS A 144 12.75 22.15 10.15
CA LYS A 144 11.86 22.28 11.34
C LYS A 144 11.31 23.70 11.51
N THR A 145 11.84 24.44 12.49
CA THR A 145 11.36 25.79 12.85
C THR A 145 11.85 26.90 11.92
N LEU A 146 12.84 26.64 11.05
CA LEU A 146 13.32 27.64 10.12
C LEU A 146 12.23 27.99 9.12
N ALA A 147 11.90 29.28 9.04
CA ALA A 147 10.85 29.83 8.19
C ALA A 147 9.44 29.21 8.38
N SER A 148 9.18 28.58 9.52
CA SER A 148 7.90 27.93 9.82
C SER A 148 6.70 28.89 9.75
N SER A 149 6.90 30.17 10.11
CA SER A 149 5.85 31.21 9.98
C SER A 149 5.54 31.59 8.53
N VAL A 150 6.52 31.43 7.63
CA VAL A 150 6.35 31.71 6.19
C VAL A 150 5.82 30.48 5.46
N ILE A 151 6.46 29.32 5.68
CA ILE A 151 6.08 28.07 5.02
C ILE A 151 4.73 27.58 5.51
N GLY A 152 4.48 27.68 6.82
CA GLY A 152 3.28 27.15 7.46
C GLY A 152 3.36 25.64 7.66
N PHE A 153 2.20 25.01 7.77
CA PHE A 153 2.09 23.56 7.98
C PHE A 153 0.80 23.00 7.35
N THR A 154 0.76 21.69 7.22
CA THR A 154 -0.40 20.94 6.74
C THR A 154 -1.07 20.20 7.91
N SER A 155 -2.40 20.06 7.81
CA SER A 155 -3.20 19.18 8.67
C SER A 155 -3.33 17.78 8.04
N ALA A 156 -4.09 16.91 8.69
CA ALA A 156 -4.44 15.60 8.14
C ALA A 156 -5.05 15.72 6.74
N GLY A 157 -4.71 14.78 5.84
CA GLY A 157 -5.19 14.80 4.47
C GLY A 157 -4.43 15.74 3.53
N ASN A 158 -3.23 16.19 3.91
CA ASN A 158 -2.38 17.09 3.12
C ASN A 158 -3.00 18.48 2.85
N VAL A 159 -3.85 18.97 3.75
CA VAL A 159 -4.48 20.30 3.63
C VAL A 159 -3.56 21.34 4.24
N GLY A 160 -3.12 22.32 3.44
CA GLY A 160 -2.35 23.47 3.91
C GLY A 160 -3.21 24.37 4.81
N THR A 161 -2.74 24.67 6.02
CA THR A 161 -3.50 25.43 7.02
C THR A 161 -3.00 26.86 7.20
N THR A 162 -1.71 27.10 7.03
CA THR A 162 -1.09 28.41 7.18
C THR A 162 0.04 28.61 6.17
N GLY A 163 0.50 29.87 6.01
CA GLY A 163 1.67 30.24 5.21
C GLY A 163 1.56 29.85 3.72
N LEU A 164 2.70 29.56 3.12
CA LEU A 164 2.78 29.13 1.70
C LEU A 164 2.03 27.81 1.47
N GLU A 165 2.01 26.92 2.47
CA GLU A 165 1.25 25.68 2.39
C GLU A 165 -0.25 25.92 2.16
N ASN A 166 -0.83 26.92 2.82
CA ASN A 166 -2.22 27.29 2.62
C ASN A 166 -2.42 28.09 1.33
N TYR A 167 -1.56 29.08 1.07
CA TYR A 167 -1.69 29.95 -0.11
C TYR A 167 -1.61 29.16 -1.43
N TYR A 168 -0.69 28.20 -1.52
CA TYR A 168 -0.51 27.36 -2.70
C TYR A 168 -1.16 25.97 -2.55
N ASN A 169 -2.15 25.83 -1.66
CA ASN A 169 -2.73 24.51 -1.36
C ASN A 169 -3.19 23.75 -2.61
N ASP A 170 -3.95 24.42 -3.50
CA ASP A 170 -4.49 23.79 -4.71
C ASP A 170 -3.40 23.48 -5.75
N THR A 171 -2.33 24.27 -5.74
CA THR A 171 -1.18 24.08 -6.62
C THR A 171 -0.28 22.94 -6.13
N LEU A 172 -0.10 22.81 -4.83
CA LEU A 172 0.72 21.77 -4.21
C LEU A 172 0.02 20.42 -4.16
N ASN A 173 -1.30 20.39 -4.08
CA ASN A 173 -2.08 19.16 -4.08
C ASN A 173 -2.17 18.58 -5.49
N GLY A 174 -2.04 17.26 -5.54
CA GLY A 174 -2.34 16.47 -6.73
C GLY A 174 -3.73 15.82 -6.66
N VAL A 175 -4.00 14.94 -7.59
CA VAL A 175 -5.21 14.10 -7.60
C VAL A 175 -4.81 12.65 -7.34
N ASN A 176 -5.57 11.97 -6.48
CA ASN A 176 -5.35 10.56 -6.23
C ASN A 176 -5.45 9.75 -7.51
N GLY A 177 -4.46 8.92 -7.76
CA GLY A 177 -4.48 7.92 -8.80
C GLY A 177 -5.35 6.71 -8.41
N ARG A 178 -5.67 5.86 -9.39
CA ARG A 178 -6.28 4.54 -9.15
C ARG A 178 -5.46 3.47 -9.85
N GLU A 179 -5.25 2.39 -9.16
CA GLU A 179 -4.68 1.15 -9.68
C GLU A 179 -5.80 0.14 -9.79
N TYR A 180 -5.92 -0.47 -10.97
CA TYR A 180 -6.94 -1.46 -11.27
C TYR A 180 -6.29 -2.82 -11.47
N GLY A 181 -6.93 -3.88 -11.00
CA GLY A 181 -6.44 -5.23 -11.15
C GLY A 181 -7.51 -6.27 -10.85
N TYR A 182 -7.12 -7.53 -10.98
CA TYR A 182 -7.95 -8.67 -10.63
C TYR A 182 -7.38 -9.37 -9.41
N LEU A 183 -8.25 -9.88 -8.57
CA LEU A 183 -7.85 -10.82 -7.52
C LEU A 183 -7.72 -12.22 -8.15
N ASN A 184 -6.59 -12.88 -7.94
CA ASN A 184 -6.43 -14.28 -8.32
C ASN A 184 -7.19 -15.21 -7.35
N ALA A 185 -7.12 -16.52 -7.59
CA ALA A 185 -7.78 -17.52 -6.74
C ALA A 185 -7.31 -17.52 -5.27
N ASP A 186 -6.12 -16.98 -4.99
CA ASP A 186 -5.55 -16.82 -3.66
C ASP A 186 -5.76 -15.41 -3.07
N ASN A 187 -6.65 -14.60 -3.70
CA ASN A 187 -6.91 -13.20 -3.38
C ASN A 187 -5.69 -12.26 -3.50
N ASP A 188 -4.64 -12.66 -4.23
CA ASP A 188 -3.54 -11.77 -4.54
C ASP A 188 -3.93 -10.81 -5.68
N PHE A 189 -3.63 -9.54 -5.51
CA PHE A 189 -3.96 -8.50 -6.49
C PHE A 189 -3.01 -8.57 -7.70
N GLN A 190 -3.57 -8.94 -8.86
CA GLN A 190 -2.88 -8.95 -10.14
C GLN A 190 -3.10 -7.63 -10.86
N LYS A 191 -2.07 -6.81 -10.91
CA LYS A 191 -2.08 -5.49 -11.55
C LYS A 191 -2.23 -5.62 -13.07
N THR A 192 -3.28 -5.03 -13.64
CA THR A 192 -3.53 -5.07 -15.09
C THR A 192 -3.34 -3.73 -15.77
N VAL A 193 -3.69 -2.63 -15.13
CA VAL A 193 -3.62 -1.29 -15.71
C VAL A 193 -3.29 -0.26 -14.62
N ILE A 194 -2.37 0.64 -14.91
CA ILE A 194 -2.20 1.89 -14.16
C ILE A 194 -3.01 2.94 -14.91
N ALA A 195 -4.15 3.38 -14.37
CA ALA A 195 -4.78 4.60 -14.85
C ALA A 195 -3.84 5.78 -14.58
N ALA A 196 -3.72 6.67 -15.56
CA ALA A 196 -2.77 7.77 -15.57
C ALA A 196 -2.72 8.50 -14.23
N GLN A 197 -1.54 8.56 -13.63
CA GLN A 197 -1.23 9.49 -12.56
C GLN A 197 -1.14 10.88 -13.19
N ASN A 198 -2.06 11.77 -12.87
CA ASN A 198 -1.82 13.19 -13.06
C ASN A 198 -0.81 13.62 -12.00
N LEU A 199 0.46 13.49 -12.31
CA LEU A 199 1.52 14.14 -11.57
C LEU A 199 1.36 15.62 -11.83
N SER A 200 1.00 16.38 -10.81
CA SER A 200 1.12 17.84 -10.83
C SER A 200 2.62 18.16 -10.88
N LEU A 201 3.15 18.28 -12.08
CA LEU A 201 4.47 18.86 -12.29
C LEU A 201 4.28 20.37 -12.33
N ILE A 202 4.67 21.02 -11.26
CA ILE A 202 4.84 22.46 -11.22
C ILE A 202 6.33 22.73 -11.38
N HIS A 203 6.65 23.34 -12.51
CA HIS A 203 7.94 23.97 -12.74
C HIS A 203 7.91 25.38 -12.18
#